data_12c5c49a650c2cf6fdad9b5267e8b8d4
#
_entry.id   12c5c49a650c2cf6fdad9b5267e8b8d4
#
_cell.length_a   1.000
_cell.length_b   1.000
_cell.length_c   1.000
_cell.angle_alpha   90.00
_cell.angle_beta   90.00
_cell.angle_gamma   90.00
#
_symmetry.space_group_name_H-M   'P 1'
#
loop_
_entity.id
_entity.type
_entity.pdbx_description
1 polymer ?
#
loop_
_entity_poly.entity_id
_entity_poly.type
_entity_poly.pdbx_seq_one_letter_code
_entity_poly.pdbx_strand_id
1 'polypeptide(L)'
;MNQRITSTQNPKIKQLRKIFNDKNSEFFIVEGYHLVEEVLKENLVIELYELDSKTAKYDNSIIVSDNVLKAITKTKTPEGVVALCRKKSNTSELGNRVVFLDNVQDPGNVGTIIRAAKSFNFDTVVSNVNFYNDKIVRSSQGALFTVNLVNYTYDNLHSVLKKCKQNGFKIYCTSLSKNSVPINKISFENEKILIIFGNEGSGASETSIKIADKLVYVPIDFESLNVAVCAGIVLYEANKKAK
;
A
#
# COMPACT_ATOMS: atom_id res chain seq x y z
N MET A 1 2.86 -16.78 32.67
CA MET A 1 3.82 -15.65 32.77
C MET A 1 4.31 -15.30 31.39
N ASN A 2 4.20 -14.07 30.99
CA ASN A 2 4.70 -13.61 29.69
C ASN A 2 6.24 -13.71 29.65
N GLN A 3 6.78 -14.22 28.55
CA GLN A 3 8.23 -14.23 28.33
C GLN A 3 8.76 -12.78 28.38
N ARG A 4 9.92 -12.57 29.03
CA ARG A 4 10.56 -11.24 29.10
C ARG A 4 11.94 -11.25 28.43
N ILE A 5 12.22 -10.25 27.59
CA ILE A 5 13.50 -10.07 26.91
C ILE A 5 14.03 -8.66 27.17
N THR A 6 15.20 -8.56 27.78
CA THR A 6 15.84 -7.28 28.13
C THR A 6 17.15 -7.01 27.36
N SER A 7 17.67 -8.03 26.65
CA SER A 7 18.92 -7.91 25.92
C SER A 7 18.69 -7.84 24.41
N THR A 8 19.27 -6.86 23.74
CA THR A 8 19.32 -6.76 22.27
C THR A 8 20.17 -7.84 21.61
N GLN A 9 20.97 -8.59 22.40
CA GLN A 9 21.76 -9.73 21.94
C GLN A 9 20.98 -11.04 21.92
N ASN A 10 19.75 -11.05 22.43
CA ASN A 10 18.89 -12.23 22.39
C ASN A 10 18.73 -12.72 20.93
N PRO A 11 18.85 -14.04 20.66
CA PRO A 11 18.76 -14.59 19.30
C PRO A 11 17.47 -14.21 18.58
N LYS A 12 16.33 -14.20 19.27
CA LYS A 12 15.03 -13.78 18.72
C LYS A 12 15.05 -12.32 18.25
N ILE A 13 15.64 -11.42 19.02
CA ILE A 13 15.77 -10.00 18.66
C ILE A 13 16.72 -9.80 17.46
N LYS A 14 17.82 -10.57 17.41
CA LYS A 14 18.72 -10.57 16.25
C LYS A 14 17.99 -11.05 14.97
N GLN A 15 17.14 -12.06 15.09
CA GLN A 15 16.33 -12.55 13.98
C GLN A 15 15.33 -11.48 13.49
N LEU A 16 14.60 -10.84 14.41
CA LEU A 16 13.68 -9.74 14.05
C LEU A 16 14.39 -8.61 13.29
N ARG A 17 15.58 -8.21 13.76
CA ARG A 17 16.39 -7.19 13.07
C ARG A 17 16.82 -7.61 11.67
N LYS A 18 17.08 -8.89 11.43
CA LYS A 18 17.36 -9.40 10.07
C LYS A 18 16.13 -9.31 9.19
N ILE A 19 14.97 -9.78 9.66
CA ILE A 19 13.68 -9.69 8.96
C ILE A 19 13.36 -8.24 8.58
N PHE A 20 13.59 -7.31 9.50
CA PHE A 20 13.31 -5.91 9.32
C PHE A 20 14.13 -5.23 8.18
N ASN A 21 15.32 -5.76 7.89
CA ASN A 21 16.20 -5.28 6.84
C ASN A 21 16.15 -6.11 5.55
N ASP A 22 15.47 -7.26 5.58
CA ASP A 22 15.38 -8.16 4.43
C ASP A 22 14.09 -7.92 3.63
N LYS A 23 14.24 -7.29 2.46
CA LYS A 23 13.11 -7.03 1.55
C LYS A 23 12.46 -8.31 1.02
N ASN A 24 13.20 -9.43 0.98
CA ASN A 24 12.76 -10.72 0.44
C ASN A 24 12.17 -11.63 1.53
N SER A 25 12.21 -11.23 2.80
CA SER A 25 11.61 -12.00 3.90
C SER A 25 10.12 -12.25 3.63
N GLU A 26 9.62 -13.44 4.00
CA GLU A 26 8.18 -13.75 4.05
C GLU A 26 7.46 -13.03 5.19
N PHE A 27 8.22 -12.36 6.05
CA PHE A 27 7.73 -11.66 7.22
C PHE A 27 7.94 -10.16 7.09
N PHE A 28 7.16 -9.41 7.86
CA PHE A 28 7.30 -7.97 8.02
C PHE A 28 6.99 -7.55 9.45
N ILE A 29 7.34 -6.34 9.80
CA ILE A 29 7.13 -5.79 11.15
C ILE A 29 6.14 -4.64 11.09
N VAL A 30 5.25 -4.61 12.07
CA VAL A 30 4.25 -3.56 12.26
C VAL A 30 4.49 -2.90 13.62
N GLU A 31 4.46 -1.57 13.66
CA GLU A 31 4.67 -0.75 14.85
C GLU A 31 3.41 0.05 15.18
N GLY A 32 3.08 0.14 16.47
CA GLY A 32 1.97 0.95 17.00
C GLY A 32 0.66 0.19 17.12
N TYR A 33 -0.12 0.56 18.15
CA TYR A 33 -1.34 -0.17 18.55
C TYR A 33 -2.38 -0.21 17.44
N HIS A 34 -2.61 0.89 16.74
CA HIS A 34 -3.60 0.94 15.66
C HIS A 34 -3.28 -0.07 14.54
N LEU A 35 -2.05 -0.08 14.04
CA LEU A 35 -1.66 -1.01 12.96
C LEU A 35 -1.62 -2.45 13.44
N VAL A 36 -1.23 -2.69 14.70
CA VAL A 36 -1.26 -4.03 15.31
C VAL A 36 -2.71 -4.55 15.38
N GLU A 37 -3.68 -3.72 15.73
CA GLU A 37 -5.10 -4.10 15.70
C GLU A 37 -5.57 -4.45 14.30
N GLU A 38 -5.14 -3.69 13.27
CA GLU A 38 -5.51 -3.98 11.89
C GLU A 38 -4.93 -5.31 11.38
N VAL A 39 -3.66 -5.64 11.69
CA VAL A 39 -3.08 -6.94 11.29
C VAL A 39 -3.64 -8.11 12.07
N LEU A 40 -4.08 -7.90 13.31
CA LEU A 40 -4.77 -8.94 14.11
C LEU A 40 -6.10 -9.35 13.49
N LYS A 41 -6.88 -8.39 12.98
CA LYS A 41 -8.16 -8.66 12.26
C LYS A 41 -7.95 -9.56 11.04
N GLU A 42 -6.79 -9.46 10.41
CA GLU A 42 -6.42 -10.23 9.22
C GLU A 42 -5.68 -11.54 9.52
N ASN A 43 -5.50 -11.89 10.80
CA ASN A 43 -4.80 -13.10 11.26
C ASN A 43 -3.36 -13.22 10.72
N LEU A 44 -2.66 -12.10 10.56
CA LEU A 44 -1.30 -12.07 10.01
C LEU A 44 -0.22 -12.12 11.09
N VAL A 45 -0.58 -11.92 12.36
CA VAL A 45 0.36 -11.82 13.48
C VAL A 45 0.91 -13.20 13.86
N ILE A 46 2.23 -13.26 14.01
CA ILE A 46 2.97 -14.44 14.50
C ILE A 46 3.38 -14.23 15.94
N GLU A 47 3.93 -13.06 16.28
CA GLU A 47 4.39 -12.72 17.61
C GLU A 47 4.13 -11.24 17.90
N LEU A 48 3.83 -10.95 19.19
CA LEU A 48 3.65 -9.61 19.71
C LEU A 48 4.71 -9.29 20.75
N TYR A 49 5.20 -8.05 20.71
CA TYR A 49 6.19 -7.52 21.65
C TYR A 49 5.65 -6.23 22.27
N GLU A 50 5.60 -6.16 23.59
CA GLU A 50 5.12 -4.98 24.32
C GLU A 50 6.16 -4.47 25.32
N LEU A 51 6.17 -3.15 25.50
CA LEU A 51 7.09 -2.45 26.38
C LEU A 51 6.78 -2.76 27.85
N ASP A 52 7.79 -3.12 28.64
CA ASP A 52 7.69 -3.51 30.05
C ASP A 52 7.24 -2.37 30.98
N SER A 53 7.41 -1.12 30.61
CA SER A 53 6.95 0.04 31.37
C SER A 53 5.47 0.37 31.17
N LYS A 54 4.75 -0.38 30.32
CA LYS A 54 3.31 -0.25 30.08
C LYS A 54 2.58 -1.52 30.52
N THR A 55 1.31 -1.39 30.88
CA THR A 55 0.44 -2.54 31.09
C THR A 55 0.26 -3.28 29.76
N ALA A 56 0.57 -4.56 29.73
CA ALA A 56 0.39 -5.39 28.55
C ALA A 56 -1.09 -5.41 28.14
N LYS A 57 -1.35 -5.16 26.86
CA LYS A 57 -2.70 -5.17 26.27
C LYS A 57 -3.06 -6.55 25.72
N TYR A 58 -2.05 -7.36 25.38
CA TYR A 58 -2.24 -8.66 24.72
C TYR A 58 -1.70 -9.79 25.59
N ASP A 59 -2.54 -10.78 25.89
CA ASP A 59 -2.21 -11.87 26.84
C ASP A 59 -0.98 -12.70 26.48
N ASN A 60 -0.70 -12.87 25.19
CA ASN A 60 0.41 -13.69 24.70
C ASN A 60 1.59 -12.85 24.18
N SER A 61 1.69 -11.58 24.56
CA SER A 61 2.80 -10.73 24.14
C SER A 61 4.10 -11.08 24.87
N ILE A 62 5.23 -10.86 24.21
CA ILE A 62 6.57 -10.94 24.79
C ILE A 62 6.89 -9.56 25.34
N ILE A 63 7.16 -9.49 26.64
CA ILE A 63 7.50 -8.24 27.29
C ILE A 63 8.95 -7.89 27.01
N VAL A 64 9.20 -6.66 26.54
CA VAL A 64 10.54 -6.19 26.17
C VAL A 64 10.90 -4.89 26.85
N SER A 65 12.19 -4.71 27.14
CA SER A 65 12.70 -3.43 27.65
C SER A 65 12.77 -2.35 26.56
N ASP A 66 12.86 -1.08 26.94
CA ASP A 66 12.88 0.07 26.03
C ASP A 66 14.00 -0.02 24.98
N ASN A 67 15.22 -0.42 25.38
CA ASN A 67 16.34 -0.61 24.48
C ASN A 67 16.09 -1.74 23.45
N VAL A 68 15.38 -2.79 23.84
CA VAL A 68 15.00 -3.88 22.93
C VAL A 68 13.93 -3.41 21.97
N LEU A 69 12.88 -2.72 22.44
CA LEU A 69 11.84 -2.19 21.56
C LEU A 69 12.42 -1.24 20.52
N LYS A 70 13.26 -0.29 20.93
CA LYS A 70 13.97 0.62 20.01
C LYS A 70 14.84 -0.09 18.99
N ALA A 71 15.39 -1.26 19.32
CA ALA A 71 16.22 -2.04 18.40
C ALA A 71 15.41 -2.75 17.31
N ILE A 72 14.09 -2.93 17.49
CA ILE A 72 13.18 -3.59 16.55
C ILE A 72 12.12 -2.64 15.96
N THR A 73 12.31 -1.32 16.10
CA THR A 73 11.47 -0.27 15.53
C THR A 73 12.29 0.71 14.69
N LYS A 74 11.64 1.40 13.75
CA LYS A 74 12.24 2.51 12.97
C LYS A 74 11.75 3.89 13.42
N THR A 75 10.64 3.93 14.16
CA THR A 75 10.12 5.18 14.68
C THR A 75 11.00 5.72 15.82
N LYS A 76 11.20 7.04 15.84
CA LYS A 76 12.01 7.70 16.90
C LYS A 76 11.38 7.55 18.28
N THR A 77 10.06 7.52 18.34
CA THR A 77 9.25 7.39 19.55
C THR A 77 8.25 6.25 19.40
N PRO A 78 8.67 4.99 19.65
CA PRO A 78 7.77 3.83 19.54
C PRO A 78 6.61 3.94 20.53
N GLU A 79 5.40 3.58 20.09
CA GLU A 79 4.19 3.61 20.93
C GLU A 79 4.17 2.54 22.02
N GLY A 80 5.07 1.55 21.95
CA GLY A 80 5.19 0.51 22.97
C GLY A 80 4.74 -0.87 22.54
N VAL A 81 4.36 -1.06 21.28
CA VAL A 81 3.99 -2.38 20.73
C VAL A 81 4.58 -2.59 19.34
N VAL A 82 4.99 -3.82 19.06
CA VAL A 82 5.49 -4.29 17.76
C VAL A 82 4.91 -5.67 17.48
N ALA A 83 4.52 -5.93 16.25
CA ALA A 83 4.11 -7.24 15.77
C ALA A 83 5.04 -7.76 14.68
N LEU A 84 5.46 -9.01 14.80
CA LEU A 84 5.99 -9.81 13.70
C LEU A 84 4.82 -10.43 12.96
N CYS A 85 4.74 -10.16 11.65
CA CYS A 85 3.63 -10.60 10.82
C CYS A 85 4.13 -11.39 9.61
N ARG A 86 3.27 -12.28 9.09
CA ARG A 86 3.48 -12.97 7.81
C ARG A 86 2.86 -12.14 6.68
N LYS A 87 3.59 -11.97 5.58
CA LYS A 87 3.06 -11.36 4.37
C LYS A 87 1.91 -12.22 3.81
N LYS A 88 0.88 -11.58 3.27
CA LYS A 88 -0.14 -12.30 2.48
C LYS A 88 0.52 -12.93 1.25
N SER A 89 0.03 -14.08 0.84
CA SER A 89 0.44 -14.69 -0.43
C SER A 89 0.14 -13.74 -1.58
N ASN A 90 1.11 -13.54 -2.45
CA ASN A 90 0.87 -12.75 -3.66
C ASN A 90 -0.14 -13.49 -4.53
N THR A 91 -1.20 -12.80 -4.92
CA THR A 91 -2.10 -13.27 -5.96
C THR A 91 -1.78 -12.55 -7.27
N SER A 92 -1.97 -13.24 -8.38
CA SER A 92 -1.90 -12.64 -9.72
C SER A 92 -3.28 -12.24 -10.23
N GLU A 93 -4.33 -12.54 -9.46
CA GLU A 93 -5.70 -12.25 -9.85
C GLU A 93 -6.04 -10.80 -9.51
N LEU A 94 -6.67 -10.13 -10.46
CA LEU A 94 -7.18 -8.77 -10.26
C LEU A 94 -8.66 -8.83 -9.94
N GLY A 95 -9.09 -8.01 -9.01
CA GLY A 95 -10.50 -7.73 -8.81
C GLY A 95 -11.08 -6.88 -9.94
N ASN A 96 -12.22 -6.25 -9.71
CA ASN A 96 -12.89 -5.46 -10.75
C ASN A 96 -12.49 -3.98 -10.77
N ARG A 97 -12.01 -3.46 -9.65
CA ARG A 97 -11.66 -2.03 -9.49
C ARG A 97 -10.19 -1.89 -9.11
N VAL A 98 -9.38 -1.57 -10.10
CA VAL A 98 -7.92 -1.64 -9.99
C VAL A 98 -7.30 -0.26 -10.02
N VAL A 99 -6.43 0.02 -9.06
CA VAL A 99 -5.49 1.13 -9.08
C VAL A 99 -4.14 0.62 -9.59
N PHE A 100 -3.63 1.22 -10.64
CA PHE A 100 -2.32 0.87 -11.21
C PHE A 100 -1.34 2.04 -11.02
N LEU A 101 -0.26 1.79 -10.31
CA LEU A 101 0.78 2.78 -10.02
C LEU A 101 1.94 2.59 -11.01
N ASP A 102 1.94 3.40 -12.08
CA ASP A 102 2.98 3.39 -13.09
C ASP A 102 4.22 4.13 -12.59
N ASN A 103 5.09 3.37 -11.93
CA ASN A 103 6.36 3.84 -11.38
C ASN A 103 6.22 4.97 -10.33
N VAL A 104 5.17 4.97 -9.52
CA VAL A 104 5.08 5.84 -8.34
C VAL A 104 6.09 5.36 -7.30
N GLN A 105 7.05 6.22 -6.92
CA GLN A 105 8.22 5.81 -6.14
C GLN A 105 8.19 6.21 -4.67
N ASP A 106 7.58 7.35 -4.31
CA ASP A 106 7.53 7.76 -2.89
C ASP A 106 6.64 6.82 -2.08
N PRO A 107 7.19 6.15 -1.06
CA PRO A 107 6.43 5.19 -0.27
C PRO A 107 5.25 5.82 0.50
N GLY A 108 5.34 7.12 0.82
CA GLY A 108 4.26 7.86 1.47
C GLY A 108 3.06 8.04 0.53
N ASN A 109 3.33 8.38 -0.74
CA ASN A 109 2.30 8.47 -1.77
C ASN A 109 1.65 7.10 -2.02
N VAL A 110 2.47 6.06 -2.19
CA VAL A 110 1.96 4.69 -2.41
C VAL A 110 1.01 4.26 -1.29
N GLY A 111 1.43 4.40 -0.02
CA GLY A 111 0.58 4.00 1.11
C GLY A 111 -0.70 4.86 1.23
N THR A 112 -0.61 6.16 0.94
CA THR A 112 -1.78 7.06 0.90
C THR A 112 -2.75 6.67 -0.21
N ILE A 113 -2.24 6.30 -1.39
CA ILE A 113 -3.07 5.81 -2.49
C ILE A 113 -3.74 4.48 -2.16
N ILE A 114 -3.04 3.54 -1.51
CA ILE A 114 -3.63 2.28 -1.03
C ILE A 114 -4.79 2.56 -0.07
N ARG A 115 -4.61 3.50 0.86
CA ARG A 115 -5.68 3.93 1.78
C ARG A 115 -6.87 4.53 1.04
N ALA A 116 -6.64 5.41 0.06
CA ALA A 116 -7.69 6.00 -0.78
C ALA A 116 -8.40 4.92 -1.61
N ALA A 117 -7.66 3.99 -2.21
CA ALA A 117 -8.20 2.87 -2.97
C ALA A 117 -9.21 2.08 -2.14
N LYS A 118 -8.83 1.63 -0.93
CA LYS A 118 -9.74 0.94 -0.01
C LYS A 118 -10.95 1.78 0.35
N SER A 119 -10.74 3.07 0.65
CA SER A 119 -11.82 3.98 1.06
C SER A 119 -12.86 4.19 -0.04
N PHE A 120 -12.48 4.09 -1.31
CA PHE A 120 -13.35 4.28 -2.47
C PHE A 120 -13.69 2.98 -3.22
N ASN A 121 -13.68 1.84 -2.52
CA ASN A 121 -14.08 0.53 -3.03
C ASN A 121 -13.26 0.04 -4.23
N PHE A 122 -11.99 0.40 -4.30
CA PHE A 122 -11.04 -0.26 -5.17
C PHE A 122 -10.45 -1.47 -4.42
N ASP A 123 -10.49 -2.61 -5.07
CA ASP A 123 -10.15 -3.90 -4.46
C ASP A 123 -8.70 -4.32 -4.67
N THR A 124 -8.04 -3.76 -5.70
CA THR A 124 -6.69 -4.15 -6.10
C THR A 124 -5.79 -2.95 -6.34
N VAL A 125 -4.56 -3.02 -5.85
CA VAL A 125 -3.48 -2.07 -6.18
C VAL A 125 -2.32 -2.81 -6.83
N VAL A 126 -1.94 -2.36 -8.03
CA VAL A 126 -0.82 -2.90 -8.81
C VAL A 126 0.33 -1.91 -8.77
N SER A 127 1.54 -2.35 -8.42
CA SER A 127 2.73 -1.50 -8.39
C SER A 127 4.02 -2.29 -8.58
N ASN A 128 5.12 -1.59 -8.87
CA ASN A 128 6.47 -2.16 -8.96
C ASN A 128 7.31 -1.96 -7.69
N VAL A 129 6.71 -1.52 -6.58
CA VAL A 129 7.39 -1.31 -5.31
C VAL A 129 7.26 -2.50 -4.36
N ASN A 130 8.11 -2.57 -3.36
CA ASN A 130 7.91 -3.48 -2.23
C ASN A 130 6.80 -2.91 -1.32
N PHE A 131 5.60 -3.44 -1.40
CA PHE A 131 4.45 -3.01 -0.60
C PHE A 131 4.68 -3.09 0.92
N TYR A 132 5.53 -4.02 1.38
CA TYR A 132 5.86 -4.19 2.80
C TYR A 132 7.03 -3.31 3.26
N ASN A 133 7.36 -2.25 2.50
CA ASN A 133 8.21 -1.17 3.01
C ASN A 133 7.55 -0.52 4.23
N ASP A 134 8.31 -0.29 5.30
CA ASP A 134 7.78 0.24 6.57
C ASP A 134 7.06 1.59 6.43
N LYS A 135 7.49 2.48 5.53
CA LYS A 135 6.81 3.75 5.26
C LYS A 135 5.48 3.54 4.54
N ILE A 136 5.37 2.55 3.62
CA ILE A 136 4.10 2.20 2.96
C ILE A 136 3.14 1.60 4.00
N VAL A 137 3.61 0.66 4.82
CA VAL A 137 2.81 0.03 5.87
C VAL A 137 2.20 1.11 6.79
N ARG A 138 3.03 2.04 7.28
CA ARG A 138 2.54 3.13 8.14
C ARG A 138 1.57 4.07 7.43
N SER A 139 1.89 4.54 6.23
CA SER A 139 1.07 5.52 5.50
C SER A 139 -0.27 4.95 5.01
N SER A 140 -0.36 3.63 4.81
CA SER A 140 -1.60 2.96 4.43
C SER A 140 -2.63 2.82 5.57
N GLN A 141 -2.20 3.03 6.84
CA GLN A 141 -3.07 2.98 8.02
C GLN A 141 -3.93 1.71 8.10
N GLY A 142 -3.34 0.54 7.77
CA GLY A 142 -4.03 -0.75 7.81
C GLY A 142 -4.73 -1.16 6.51
N ALA A 143 -5.03 -0.22 5.60
CA ALA A 143 -5.68 -0.54 4.33
C ALA A 143 -4.89 -1.55 3.48
N LEU A 144 -3.55 -1.54 3.57
CA LEU A 144 -2.67 -2.48 2.89
C LEU A 144 -3.01 -3.95 3.19
N PHE A 145 -3.50 -4.23 4.38
CA PHE A 145 -3.82 -5.61 4.79
C PHE A 145 -5.15 -6.11 4.24
N THR A 146 -5.97 -5.22 3.67
CA THR A 146 -7.36 -5.52 3.25
C THR A 146 -7.58 -5.43 1.75
N VAL A 147 -6.62 -4.87 0.99
CA VAL A 147 -6.67 -4.82 -0.48
C VAL A 147 -5.82 -5.92 -1.08
N ASN A 148 -6.13 -6.29 -2.31
CA ASN A 148 -5.32 -7.18 -3.11
C ASN A 148 -4.09 -6.42 -3.66
N LEU A 149 -2.89 -6.93 -3.41
CA LEU A 149 -1.63 -6.31 -3.80
C LEU A 149 -0.97 -7.15 -4.89
N VAL A 150 -0.72 -6.56 -6.04
CA VAL A 150 -0.11 -7.23 -7.19
C VAL A 150 1.16 -6.50 -7.61
N ASN A 151 2.27 -7.22 -7.70
CA ASN A 151 3.50 -6.65 -8.22
C ASN A 151 3.63 -6.87 -9.73
N TYR A 152 4.17 -5.87 -10.41
CA TYR A 152 4.67 -5.98 -11.77
C TYR A 152 6.16 -5.56 -11.83
N THR A 153 6.84 -5.93 -12.92
CA THR A 153 8.16 -5.40 -13.24
C THR A 153 8.05 -4.45 -14.42
N TYR A 154 8.97 -3.51 -14.54
CA TYR A 154 8.92 -2.54 -15.64
C TYR A 154 8.94 -3.23 -17.01
N ASP A 155 9.68 -4.33 -17.13
CA ASP A 155 9.78 -5.11 -18.38
C ASP A 155 8.46 -5.78 -18.80
N ASN A 156 7.58 -6.09 -17.83
CA ASN A 156 6.30 -6.73 -18.11
C ASN A 156 5.10 -5.76 -18.11
N LEU A 157 5.31 -4.46 -17.90
CA LEU A 157 4.26 -3.44 -17.84
C LEU A 157 3.26 -3.55 -18.99
N HIS A 158 3.77 -3.56 -20.24
CA HIS A 158 2.92 -3.64 -21.44
C HIS A 158 2.08 -4.92 -21.46
N SER A 159 2.67 -6.07 -21.13
CA SER A 159 1.96 -7.35 -21.13
C SER A 159 0.87 -7.41 -20.05
N VAL A 160 1.13 -6.86 -18.87
CA VAL A 160 0.15 -6.77 -17.78
C VAL A 160 -1.03 -5.90 -18.18
N LEU A 161 -0.79 -4.69 -18.68
CA LEU A 161 -1.86 -3.79 -19.12
C LEU A 161 -2.66 -4.35 -20.32
N LYS A 162 -1.98 -4.99 -21.28
CA LYS A 162 -2.63 -5.66 -22.42
C LYS A 162 -3.55 -6.78 -21.96
N LYS A 163 -3.11 -7.60 -21.00
CA LYS A 163 -3.92 -8.65 -20.39
C LYS A 163 -5.15 -8.08 -19.68
N CYS A 164 -5.00 -6.96 -18.96
CA CYS A 164 -6.14 -6.27 -18.34
C CYS A 164 -7.18 -5.86 -19.40
N LYS A 165 -6.74 -5.26 -20.50
CA LYS A 165 -7.62 -4.83 -21.60
C LYS A 165 -8.35 -6.02 -22.23
N GLN A 166 -7.65 -7.14 -22.47
CA GLN A 166 -8.24 -8.38 -22.98
C GLN A 166 -9.28 -8.99 -22.01
N ASN A 167 -9.12 -8.78 -20.70
CA ASN A 167 -10.03 -9.25 -19.67
C ASN A 167 -11.22 -8.26 -19.42
N GLY A 168 -11.41 -7.30 -20.32
CA GLY A 168 -12.57 -6.40 -20.31
C GLY A 168 -12.43 -5.18 -19.40
N PHE A 169 -11.24 -4.87 -18.90
CA PHE A 169 -11.04 -3.64 -18.15
C PHE A 169 -11.14 -2.40 -19.04
N LYS A 170 -11.91 -1.41 -18.61
CA LYS A 170 -11.84 -0.05 -19.14
C LYS A 170 -10.69 0.67 -18.46
N ILE A 171 -9.70 1.09 -19.24
CA ILE A 171 -8.45 1.66 -18.75
C ILE A 171 -8.49 3.18 -18.85
N TYR A 172 -8.35 3.85 -17.71
CA TYR A 172 -8.20 5.29 -17.58
C TYR A 172 -6.77 5.60 -17.15
N CYS A 173 -6.15 6.63 -17.74
CA CYS A 173 -4.81 7.05 -17.35
C CYS A 173 -4.81 8.55 -17.03
N THR A 174 -4.27 8.90 -15.85
CA THR A 174 -4.13 10.32 -15.48
C THR A 174 -2.98 10.96 -16.26
N SER A 175 -3.29 12.03 -16.99
CA SER A 175 -2.31 12.74 -17.80
C SER A 175 -2.76 14.18 -18.09
N LEU A 176 -1.83 15.13 -18.06
CA LEU A 176 -2.04 16.51 -18.46
C LEU A 176 -1.68 16.70 -19.96
N SER A 177 -2.46 16.10 -20.85
CA SER A 177 -2.26 16.19 -22.29
C SER A 177 -3.43 16.92 -22.97
N LYS A 178 -3.22 17.42 -24.20
CA LYS A 178 -4.29 18.09 -24.98
C LYS A 178 -5.51 17.21 -25.24
N ASN A 179 -5.34 15.89 -25.21
CA ASN A 179 -6.40 14.90 -25.45
C ASN A 179 -7.05 14.40 -24.17
N SER A 180 -6.66 14.91 -23.01
CA SER A 180 -7.22 14.48 -21.72
C SER A 180 -8.58 15.13 -21.47
N VAL A 181 -9.48 14.37 -20.86
CA VAL A 181 -10.84 14.79 -20.53
C VAL A 181 -10.91 15.13 -19.04
N PRO A 182 -11.58 16.21 -18.62
CA PRO A 182 -11.81 16.51 -17.22
C PRO A 182 -12.51 15.35 -16.51
N ILE A 183 -12.03 14.96 -15.32
CA ILE A 183 -12.53 13.78 -14.59
C ILE A 183 -14.02 13.87 -14.26
N ASN A 184 -14.53 15.07 -13.99
CA ASN A 184 -15.93 15.33 -13.68
C ASN A 184 -16.89 15.11 -14.88
N LYS A 185 -16.33 15.00 -16.10
CA LYS A 185 -17.09 14.68 -17.33
C LYS A 185 -17.04 13.19 -17.70
N ILE A 186 -16.36 12.38 -16.89
CA ILE A 186 -16.24 10.93 -17.13
C ILE A 186 -17.39 10.18 -16.45
N SER A 187 -18.01 9.25 -17.17
CA SER A 187 -18.87 8.22 -16.60
C SER A 187 -18.10 6.93 -16.37
N PHE A 188 -18.10 6.43 -15.12
CA PHE A 188 -17.45 5.18 -14.72
C PHE A 188 -18.50 4.06 -14.59
N GLU A 189 -19.21 3.77 -15.67
CA GLU A 189 -20.31 2.79 -15.68
C GLU A 189 -19.84 1.34 -15.91
N ASN A 190 -18.57 1.16 -16.23
CA ASN A 190 -18.02 -0.16 -16.50
C ASN A 190 -17.87 -0.96 -15.20
N GLU A 191 -18.22 -2.24 -15.23
CA GLU A 191 -18.02 -3.16 -14.12
C GLU A 191 -16.55 -3.31 -13.76
N LYS A 192 -15.68 -3.46 -14.79
CA LYS A 192 -14.23 -3.57 -14.62
C LYS A 192 -13.54 -2.28 -15.03
N ILE A 193 -12.92 -1.61 -14.07
CA ILE A 193 -12.14 -0.38 -14.31
C ILE A 193 -10.73 -0.49 -13.78
N LEU A 194 -9.79 0.06 -14.53
CA LEU A 194 -8.40 0.22 -14.13
C LEU A 194 -7.99 1.67 -14.30
N ILE A 195 -7.49 2.28 -13.23
CA ILE A 195 -7.04 3.68 -13.24
C ILE A 195 -5.54 3.73 -13.02
N ILE A 196 -4.81 4.31 -13.98
CA ILE A 196 -3.36 4.45 -13.95
C ILE A 196 -2.99 5.82 -13.40
N PHE A 197 -2.12 5.84 -12.40
CA PHE A 197 -1.46 7.02 -11.86
C PHE A 197 0.03 6.93 -12.17
N GLY A 198 0.59 7.95 -12.79
CA GLY A 198 1.98 7.99 -13.20
C GLY A 198 2.93 8.48 -12.11
N ASN A 199 4.21 8.42 -12.41
CA ASN A 199 5.31 8.89 -11.58
C ASN A 199 5.19 10.40 -11.25
N GLU A 200 5.66 10.80 -10.09
CA GLU A 200 5.55 12.17 -9.57
C GLU A 200 6.23 13.23 -10.44
N GLY A 201 7.32 12.88 -11.10
CA GLY A 201 8.10 13.81 -11.92
C GLY A 201 7.84 13.67 -13.42
N SER A 202 7.81 12.43 -13.92
CA SER A 202 7.69 12.14 -15.37
C SER A 202 6.27 11.85 -15.83
N GLY A 203 5.31 11.73 -14.92
CA GLY A 203 3.94 11.32 -15.26
C GLY A 203 3.83 9.83 -15.62
N ALA A 204 2.77 9.47 -16.33
CA ALA A 204 2.56 8.12 -16.83
C ALA A 204 3.46 7.82 -18.03
N SER A 205 3.91 6.56 -18.15
CA SER A 205 4.73 6.11 -19.27
C SER A 205 3.97 6.16 -20.59
N GLU A 206 4.72 6.25 -21.71
CA GLU A 206 4.10 6.17 -23.05
C GLU A 206 3.28 4.90 -23.24
N THR A 207 3.72 3.79 -22.66
CA THR A 207 3.01 2.51 -22.69
C THR A 207 1.64 2.63 -22.05
N SER A 208 1.56 3.23 -20.88
CA SER A 208 0.31 3.47 -20.14
C SER A 208 -0.61 4.43 -20.89
N ILE A 209 -0.06 5.50 -21.45
CA ILE A 209 -0.82 6.48 -22.24
C ILE A 209 -1.40 5.84 -23.51
N LYS A 210 -0.61 5.07 -24.26
CA LYS A 210 -1.04 4.44 -25.53
C LYS A 210 -2.09 3.35 -25.34
N ILE A 211 -2.06 2.61 -24.22
CA ILE A 211 -3.01 1.52 -23.96
C ILE A 211 -4.32 1.99 -23.35
N ALA A 212 -4.33 3.16 -22.72
CA ALA A 212 -5.51 3.71 -22.07
C ALA A 212 -6.65 3.94 -23.07
N ASP A 213 -7.88 3.66 -22.66
CA ASP A 213 -9.08 3.97 -23.42
C ASP A 213 -9.47 5.45 -23.33
N LYS A 214 -9.12 6.07 -22.20
CA LYS A 214 -9.32 7.51 -21.97
C LYS A 214 -8.17 8.08 -21.13
N LEU A 215 -7.69 9.23 -21.55
CA LEU A 215 -6.81 10.08 -20.74
C LEU A 215 -7.69 11.04 -19.93
N VAL A 216 -7.41 11.15 -18.63
CA VAL A 216 -8.23 11.95 -17.71
C VAL A 216 -7.35 12.87 -16.87
N TYR A 217 -7.90 14.01 -16.46
CA TYR A 217 -7.20 14.93 -15.57
C TYR A 217 -8.16 15.57 -14.56
N VAL A 218 -7.61 16.00 -13.44
CA VAL A 218 -8.31 16.83 -12.45
C VAL A 218 -8.15 18.30 -12.90
N PRO A 219 -9.24 19.04 -13.19
CA PRO A 219 -9.15 20.46 -13.52
C PRO A 219 -8.57 21.25 -12.34
N ILE A 220 -7.48 21.97 -12.60
CA ILE A 220 -6.73 22.76 -11.61
C ILE A 220 -6.20 24.04 -12.30
N ASP A 221 -6.00 25.08 -11.52
CA ASP A 221 -5.51 26.38 -11.98
C ASP A 221 -4.01 26.59 -11.70
N PHE A 222 -3.30 25.54 -11.23
CA PHE A 222 -1.87 25.57 -10.92
C PHE A 222 -1.17 24.37 -11.58
N GLU A 223 0.15 24.21 -11.40
CA GLU A 223 1.00 23.26 -12.14
C GLU A 223 0.51 21.82 -12.12
N SER A 224 0.64 21.14 -10.99
CA SER A 224 0.22 19.75 -10.81
C SER A 224 -0.10 19.44 -9.35
N LEU A 225 -0.95 18.44 -9.12
CA LEU A 225 -1.24 17.91 -7.79
C LEU A 225 -0.21 16.83 -7.40
N ASN A 226 0.07 16.75 -6.11
CA ASN A 226 0.68 15.53 -5.58
C ASN A 226 -0.12 14.30 -6.04
N VAL A 227 0.57 13.23 -6.43
CA VAL A 227 -0.06 12.03 -7.03
C VAL A 227 -1.08 11.37 -6.11
N ALA A 228 -0.84 11.35 -4.79
CA ALA A 228 -1.80 10.77 -3.84
C ALA A 228 -3.05 11.64 -3.65
N VAL A 229 -2.91 12.98 -3.73
CA VAL A 229 -4.04 13.91 -3.74
C VAL A 229 -4.86 13.74 -5.03
N CYS A 230 -4.19 13.70 -6.18
CA CYS A 230 -4.83 13.41 -7.47
C CYS A 230 -5.59 12.08 -7.42
N ALA A 231 -4.96 11.01 -6.91
CA ALA A 231 -5.59 9.71 -6.76
C ALA A 231 -6.85 9.77 -5.88
N GLY A 232 -6.79 10.45 -4.73
CA GLY A 232 -7.95 10.62 -3.87
C GLY A 232 -9.15 11.25 -4.59
N ILE A 233 -8.92 12.30 -5.38
CA ILE A 233 -9.98 12.98 -6.16
C ILE A 233 -10.53 12.06 -7.25
N VAL A 234 -9.65 11.44 -8.04
CA VAL A 234 -10.05 10.58 -9.16
C VAL A 234 -10.82 9.34 -8.68
N LEU A 235 -10.36 8.69 -7.60
CA LEU A 235 -11.01 7.51 -7.04
C LEU A 235 -12.37 7.87 -6.40
N TYR A 236 -12.48 9.04 -5.77
CA TYR A 236 -13.76 9.54 -5.27
C TYR A 236 -14.77 9.76 -6.41
N GLU A 237 -14.37 10.43 -7.50
CA GLU A 237 -15.25 10.62 -8.67
C GLU A 237 -15.66 9.28 -9.28
N ALA A 238 -14.73 8.32 -9.38
CA ALA A 238 -15.02 6.99 -9.90
C ALA A 238 -15.97 6.19 -8.99
N ASN A 239 -15.97 6.45 -7.68
CA ASN A 239 -16.87 5.76 -6.73
C ASN A 239 -18.26 6.37 -6.64
N LYS A 240 -18.47 7.64 -6.98
CA LYS A 240 -19.79 8.32 -6.92
C LYS A 240 -20.89 7.58 -7.68
N LYS A 241 -20.55 6.89 -8.75
CA LYS A 241 -21.51 6.22 -9.65
C LYS A 241 -21.58 4.70 -9.46
N ALA A 242 -20.87 4.18 -8.46
CA ALA A 242 -20.93 2.76 -8.06
C ALA A 242 -21.98 2.51 -6.94
N LYS A 243 -22.76 3.54 -6.58
CA LYS A 243 -23.83 3.48 -5.58
C LYS A 243 -25.21 3.51 -6.24
#